data_f6606ca6c73925c5a1451d14c240b726
#
_entry.id   f6606ca6c73925c5a1451d14c240b726
#
_cell.length_a   1.000
_cell.length_b   1.000
_cell.length_c   1.000
_cell.angle_alpha   90.00
_cell.angle_beta   90.00
_cell.angle_gamma   90.00
#
_symmetry.space_group_name_H-M   'P 1'
#
loop_
_entity.id
_entity.type
_entity.pdbx_description
1 polymer ?
#
loop_
_entity_poly.entity_id
_entity_poly.type
_entity_poly.pdbx_seq_one_letter_code
_entity_poly.pdbx_strand_id
1 'polypeptide(L)'
;MSELVPPRVSRGRAALTVIASLALTGAVIGALWAWLAPAVHGVVALTKRGERVRAYLGNEADHFFVAAFLMVGMLCVMAVIAAVLVWQWRAHRGPLMVSALGLGSAAAAGMAAGVGAALVHWRYGSIDVATAPISPEHRVHYVIEAPPVFFGHSPLLIALTILFPAAIAALVYALIALSIPRDDLGAWPPVEIELDDEIARAGTVLPSDQ
;
A
#
# COMPACT_ATOMS: atom_id res chain seq x y z
N MET A 1 -39.57 8.88 -18.52
CA MET A 1 -38.43 8.00 -18.82
C MET A 1 -37.19 8.85 -18.77
N SER A 2 -36.45 8.82 -17.65
CA SER A 2 -35.17 9.55 -17.55
C SER A 2 -34.14 8.71 -18.31
N GLU A 3 -33.61 9.22 -19.42
CA GLU A 3 -32.48 8.58 -20.10
C GLU A 3 -31.33 8.39 -19.13
N LEU A 4 -31.00 7.13 -18.84
CA LEU A 4 -29.85 6.75 -18.01
C LEU A 4 -28.58 7.13 -18.78
N VAL A 5 -27.98 8.26 -18.45
CA VAL A 5 -26.72 8.70 -19.05
C VAL A 5 -25.62 7.70 -18.60
N PRO A 6 -24.98 6.99 -19.55
CA PRO A 6 -23.93 6.05 -19.21
C PRO A 6 -22.77 6.76 -18.52
N PRO A 7 -22.03 6.10 -17.61
CA PRO A 7 -20.91 6.69 -16.91
C PRO A 7 -19.87 7.21 -17.92
N ARG A 8 -19.43 8.46 -17.75
CA ARG A 8 -18.49 9.15 -18.66
C ARG A 8 -17.13 8.48 -18.78
N VAL A 9 -16.79 7.59 -17.84
CA VAL A 9 -15.51 6.88 -17.78
C VAL A 9 -15.76 5.38 -17.84
N SER A 10 -15.05 4.66 -18.72
CA SER A 10 -15.13 3.20 -18.78
C SER A 10 -14.56 2.57 -17.52
N ARG A 11 -15.07 1.37 -17.13
CA ARG A 11 -14.61 0.64 -15.95
C ARG A 11 -13.11 0.37 -15.96
N GLY A 12 -12.52 0.04 -17.12
CA GLY A 12 -11.09 -0.18 -17.25
C GLY A 12 -10.26 1.09 -17.02
N ARG A 13 -10.71 2.23 -17.54
CA ARG A 13 -10.04 3.51 -17.29
C ARG A 13 -10.14 3.93 -15.83
N ALA A 14 -11.27 3.70 -15.19
CA ALA A 14 -11.43 3.96 -13.76
C ALA A 14 -10.45 3.11 -12.92
N ALA A 15 -10.36 1.81 -13.20
CA ALA A 15 -9.41 0.91 -12.54
C ALA A 15 -7.96 1.37 -12.73
N LEU A 16 -7.57 1.71 -13.96
CA LEU A 16 -6.23 2.21 -14.26
C LEU A 16 -5.92 3.53 -13.54
N THR A 17 -6.90 4.44 -13.45
CA THR A 17 -6.75 5.69 -12.71
C THR A 17 -6.50 5.43 -11.22
N VAL A 18 -7.21 4.48 -10.60
CA VAL A 18 -6.99 4.08 -9.20
C VAL A 18 -5.58 3.53 -9.02
N ILE A 19 -5.14 2.59 -9.87
CA ILE A 19 -3.80 2.01 -9.77
C ILE A 19 -2.71 3.08 -9.93
N ALA A 20 -2.82 3.93 -10.96
CA ALA A 20 -1.83 4.97 -11.25
C ALA A 20 -1.76 6.03 -10.14
N SER A 21 -2.92 6.49 -9.63
CA SER A 21 -2.96 7.47 -8.54
C SER A 21 -2.38 6.91 -7.24
N LEU A 22 -2.66 5.64 -6.91
CA LEU A 22 -2.09 4.99 -5.74
C LEU A 22 -0.58 4.79 -5.88
N ALA A 23 -0.09 4.36 -7.04
CA ALA A 23 1.35 4.24 -7.30
C ALA A 23 2.07 5.59 -7.12
N LEU A 24 1.49 6.68 -7.66
CA LEU A 24 2.05 8.03 -7.48
C LEU A 24 2.03 8.46 -6.00
N THR A 25 0.93 8.20 -5.30
CA THR A 25 0.83 8.46 -3.85
C THR A 25 1.88 7.68 -3.08
N GLY A 26 2.15 6.42 -3.48
CA GLY A 26 3.22 5.61 -2.92
C GLY A 26 4.60 6.27 -3.07
N ALA A 27 4.91 6.84 -4.23
CA ALA A 27 6.17 7.58 -4.44
C ALA A 27 6.28 8.78 -3.47
N VAL A 28 5.19 9.53 -3.27
CA VAL A 28 5.15 10.65 -2.32
C VAL A 28 5.36 10.16 -0.89
N ILE A 29 4.71 9.05 -0.51
CA ILE A 29 4.89 8.41 0.80
C ILE A 29 6.34 7.99 1.00
N GLY A 30 6.97 7.37 0.01
CA GLY A 30 8.37 6.97 0.07
C GLY A 30 9.31 8.15 0.29
N ALA A 31 9.07 9.28 -0.40
CA ALA A 31 9.83 10.50 -0.22
C ALA A 31 9.63 11.11 1.20
N LEU A 32 8.39 11.15 1.67
CA LEU A 32 8.05 11.63 3.00
C LEU A 32 8.66 10.74 4.09
N TRP A 33 8.60 9.42 3.92
CA TRP A 33 9.23 8.46 4.80
C TRP A 33 10.76 8.66 4.86
N ALA A 34 11.42 8.82 3.72
CA ALA A 34 12.86 9.04 3.67
C ALA A 34 13.31 10.31 4.41
N TRP A 35 12.41 11.29 4.54
CA TRP A 35 12.65 12.50 5.30
C TRP A 35 12.38 12.32 6.81
N LEU A 36 11.37 11.52 7.18
CA LEU A 36 10.93 11.33 8.57
C LEU A 36 11.64 10.17 9.29
N ALA A 37 12.09 9.14 8.54
CA ALA A 37 12.67 7.94 9.12
C ALA A 37 13.97 8.27 9.87
N PRO A 38 14.10 7.80 11.13
CA PRO A 38 15.30 8.04 11.93
C PRO A 38 16.49 7.29 11.34
N ALA A 39 17.61 8.00 11.17
CA ALA A 39 18.89 7.39 10.83
C ALA A 39 19.38 6.50 11.99
N VAL A 40 20.19 5.50 11.68
CA VAL A 40 20.77 4.60 12.68
C VAL A 40 22.23 4.96 12.90
N HIS A 41 22.59 5.28 14.16
CA HIS A 41 23.95 5.61 14.51
C HIS A 41 24.68 4.37 15.05
N GLY A 42 25.77 4.02 14.39
CA GLY A 42 26.57 2.87 14.74
C GLY A 42 28.05 3.20 14.81
N VAL A 43 28.80 2.21 15.13
CA VAL A 43 30.27 2.25 15.13
C VAL A 43 30.81 1.02 14.43
N VAL A 44 31.90 1.23 13.68
CA VAL A 44 32.78 0.14 13.28
C VAL A 44 33.95 0.14 14.24
N ALA A 45 34.16 -0.97 14.95
CA ALA A 45 35.19 -1.08 15.95
C ALA A 45 36.16 -2.23 15.65
N LEU A 46 37.43 -2.05 16.04
CA LEU A 46 38.44 -3.08 15.98
C LEU A 46 38.50 -3.83 17.32
N THR A 47 38.24 -5.14 17.30
CA THR A 47 38.35 -6.00 18.49
C THR A 47 39.82 -6.16 18.92
N LYS A 48 40.03 -6.69 20.10
CA LYS A 48 41.40 -7.05 20.58
C LYS A 48 42.09 -8.10 19.69
N ARG A 49 41.30 -8.87 18.91
CA ARG A 49 41.80 -9.88 17.97
C ARG A 49 42.08 -9.31 16.56
N GLY A 50 41.86 -8.01 16.35
CA GLY A 50 42.05 -7.38 15.05
C GLY A 50 40.85 -7.54 14.10
N GLU A 51 39.72 -8.07 14.55
CA GLU A 51 38.51 -8.22 13.75
C GLU A 51 37.70 -6.93 13.75
N ARG A 52 37.12 -6.59 12.58
CA ARG A 52 36.21 -5.44 12.41
C ARG A 52 34.81 -5.87 12.75
N VAL A 53 34.20 -5.22 13.73
CA VAL A 53 32.82 -5.49 14.15
C VAL A 53 31.97 -4.25 14.05
N ARG A 54 30.71 -4.43 13.66
CA ARG A 54 29.70 -3.37 13.71
C ARG A 54 28.94 -3.46 15.03
N ALA A 55 28.74 -2.32 15.68
CA ALA A 55 27.91 -2.21 16.88
C ALA A 55 27.05 -0.95 16.79
N TYR A 56 25.95 -0.96 17.50
CA TYR A 56 25.02 0.18 17.55
C TYR A 56 25.11 0.90 18.90
N LEU A 57 24.91 2.21 18.88
CA LEU A 57 25.00 3.05 20.08
C LEU A 57 23.69 3.00 20.86
N GLY A 58 23.74 2.59 22.13
CA GLY A 58 22.56 2.58 22.99
C GLY A 58 21.37 1.85 22.35
N ASN A 59 20.23 2.54 22.23
CA ASN A 59 18.99 2.01 21.64
C ASN A 59 18.87 2.28 20.12
N GLU A 60 19.93 2.67 19.43
CA GLU A 60 19.89 2.98 17.99
C GLU A 60 19.41 1.78 17.14
N ALA A 61 19.60 0.54 17.62
CA ALA A 61 19.08 -0.65 16.97
C ALA A 61 17.54 -0.64 16.86
N ASP A 62 16.82 0.06 17.74
CA ASP A 62 15.37 0.18 17.70
C ASP A 62 14.92 1.02 16.49
N HIS A 63 15.76 1.90 15.97
CA HIS A 63 15.47 2.70 14.78
C HIS A 63 15.23 1.85 13.54
N PHE A 64 15.82 0.66 13.45
CA PHE A 64 15.52 -0.30 12.38
C PHE A 64 14.05 -0.70 12.37
N PHE A 65 13.51 -1.00 13.56
CA PHE A 65 12.11 -1.34 13.71
C PHE A 65 11.20 -0.12 13.48
N VAL A 66 11.54 1.01 14.09
CA VAL A 66 10.76 2.26 13.97
C VAL A 66 10.64 2.72 12.52
N ALA A 67 11.73 2.67 11.75
CA ALA A 67 11.73 3.06 10.35
C ALA A 67 10.81 2.17 9.49
N ALA A 68 10.93 0.85 9.62
CA ALA A 68 10.09 -0.09 8.89
C ALA A 68 8.61 0.02 9.31
N PHE A 69 8.34 0.17 10.62
CA PHE A 69 6.99 0.35 11.14
C PHE A 69 6.34 1.65 10.64
N LEU A 70 7.10 2.73 10.57
CA LEU A 70 6.64 4.01 10.02
C LEU A 70 6.20 3.85 8.55
N MET A 71 7.00 3.15 7.72
CA MET A 71 6.64 2.88 6.32
C MET A 71 5.31 2.14 6.21
N VAL A 72 5.16 1.03 6.92
CA VAL A 72 3.93 0.22 6.91
C VAL A 72 2.76 1.03 7.44
N GLY A 73 2.94 1.78 8.53
CA GLY A 73 1.90 2.63 9.11
C GLY A 73 1.36 3.66 8.12
N MET A 74 2.24 4.39 7.43
CA MET A 74 1.86 5.37 6.42
C MET A 74 1.10 4.72 5.25
N LEU A 75 1.56 3.55 4.78
CA LEU A 75 0.89 2.81 3.72
C LEU A 75 -0.48 2.27 4.15
N CYS A 76 -0.65 1.84 5.40
CA CYS A 76 -1.93 1.40 5.94
C CYS A 76 -2.94 2.56 6.02
N VAL A 77 -2.51 3.73 6.47
CA VAL A 77 -3.36 4.93 6.47
C VAL A 77 -3.81 5.28 5.05
N MET A 78 -2.88 5.29 4.09
CA MET A 78 -3.22 5.48 2.68
C MET A 78 -4.23 4.43 2.19
N ALA A 79 -4.05 3.15 2.52
CA ALA A 79 -4.92 2.07 2.09
C ALA A 79 -6.36 2.23 2.60
N VAL A 80 -6.53 2.63 3.86
CA VAL A 80 -7.85 2.94 4.45
C VAL A 80 -8.51 4.11 3.73
N ILE A 81 -7.78 5.22 3.56
CA ILE A 81 -8.30 6.41 2.87
C ILE A 81 -8.69 6.05 1.42
N ALA A 82 -7.83 5.33 0.71
CA ALA A 82 -8.08 4.90 -0.66
C ALA A 82 -9.33 4.03 -0.78
N ALA A 83 -9.53 3.08 0.13
CA ALA A 83 -10.71 2.21 0.14
C ALA A 83 -12.00 3.03 0.31
N VAL A 84 -12.01 4.01 1.23
CA VAL A 84 -13.15 4.90 1.45
C VAL A 84 -13.42 5.79 0.23
N LEU A 85 -12.38 6.37 -0.38
CA LEU A 85 -12.52 7.22 -1.56
C LEU A 85 -13.02 6.45 -2.79
N VAL A 86 -12.46 5.27 -3.03
CA VAL A 86 -12.87 4.39 -4.13
C VAL A 86 -14.32 3.94 -3.93
N TRP A 87 -14.73 3.68 -2.69
CA TRP A 87 -16.12 3.35 -2.38
C TRP A 87 -17.11 4.46 -2.75
N GLN A 88 -16.73 5.72 -2.65
CA GLN A 88 -17.60 6.85 -3.01
C GLN A 88 -17.91 6.89 -4.52
N TRP A 89 -17.14 6.21 -5.36
CA TRP A 89 -17.34 6.17 -6.81
C TRP A 89 -18.40 5.14 -7.20
N ARG A 90 -19.65 5.47 -6.91
CA ARG A 90 -20.83 4.57 -7.02
C ARG A 90 -20.97 3.86 -8.37
N ALA A 91 -20.65 4.56 -9.49
CA ALA A 91 -20.79 4.02 -10.84
C ALA A 91 -19.81 2.86 -11.15
N HIS A 92 -18.78 2.66 -10.31
CA HIS A 92 -17.71 1.70 -10.57
C HIS A 92 -17.56 0.66 -9.45
N ARG A 93 -18.48 0.63 -8.47
CA ARG A 93 -18.45 -0.38 -7.39
C ARG A 93 -18.50 -1.78 -7.96
N GLY A 94 -17.76 -2.71 -7.36
CA GLY A 94 -17.74 -4.12 -7.76
C GLY A 94 -16.33 -4.75 -7.71
N PRO A 95 -16.21 -6.02 -8.10
CA PRO A 95 -14.99 -6.81 -7.94
C PRO A 95 -13.79 -6.24 -8.70
N LEU A 96 -14.00 -5.66 -9.88
CA LEU A 96 -12.93 -5.01 -10.65
C LEU A 96 -12.29 -3.86 -9.87
N MET A 97 -13.09 -3.09 -9.14
CA MET A 97 -12.59 -1.95 -8.37
C MET A 97 -11.84 -2.40 -7.12
N VAL A 98 -12.28 -3.49 -6.46
CA VAL A 98 -11.53 -4.11 -5.35
C VAL A 98 -10.18 -4.63 -5.84
N SER A 99 -10.15 -5.29 -6.99
CA SER A 99 -8.89 -5.77 -7.59
C SER A 99 -7.95 -4.61 -7.94
N ALA A 100 -8.50 -3.53 -8.53
CA ALA A 100 -7.72 -2.33 -8.84
C ALA A 100 -7.17 -1.66 -7.58
N LEU A 101 -7.96 -1.62 -6.50
CA LEU A 101 -7.56 -1.09 -5.20
C LEU A 101 -6.45 -1.94 -4.57
N GLY A 102 -6.56 -3.27 -4.60
CA GLY A 102 -5.53 -4.19 -4.10
C GLY A 102 -4.23 -4.08 -4.87
N LEU A 103 -4.29 -4.16 -6.21
CA LEU A 103 -3.12 -4.02 -7.08
C LEU A 103 -2.49 -2.63 -6.96
N GLY A 104 -3.31 -1.58 -6.90
CA GLY A 104 -2.85 -0.21 -6.72
C GLY A 104 -2.16 0.00 -5.37
N SER A 105 -2.68 -0.59 -4.29
CA SER A 105 -2.06 -0.52 -2.96
C SER A 105 -0.73 -1.28 -2.91
N ALA A 106 -0.62 -2.44 -3.57
CA ALA A 106 0.64 -3.17 -3.68
C ALA A 106 1.65 -2.39 -4.54
N ALA A 107 1.21 -1.77 -5.65
CA ALA A 107 2.05 -0.92 -6.48
C ALA A 107 2.52 0.32 -5.70
N ALA A 108 1.64 0.94 -4.89
CA ALA A 108 2.00 2.04 -4.01
C ALA A 108 3.07 1.65 -3.00
N ALA A 109 2.94 0.47 -2.37
CA ALA A 109 3.95 -0.05 -1.44
C ALA A 109 5.30 -0.30 -2.12
N GLY A 110 5.30 -0.87 -3.32
CA GLY A 110 6.50 -1.05 -4.13
C GLY A 110 7.17 0.27 -4.51
N MET A 111 6.38 1.25 -4.96
CA MET A 111 6.87 2.61 -5.28
C MET A 111 7.41 3.32 -4.04
N ALA A 112 6.72 3.25 -2.90
CA ALA A 112 7.17 3.84 -1.65
C ALA A 112 8.49 3.23 -1.18
N ALA A 113 8.60 1.90 -1.23
CA ALA A 113 9.82 1.19 -0.89
C ALA A 113 10.97 1.55 -1.82
N GLY A 114 10.74 1.58 -3.14
CA GLY A 114 11.76 1.92 -4.13
C GLY A 114 12.26 3.36 -4.00
N VAL A 115 11.33 4.33 -3.96
CA VAL A 115 11.67 5.76 -3.81
C VAL A 115 12.32 6.02 -2.45
N GLY A 116 11.74 5.47 -1.36
CA GLY A 116 12.31 5.61 -0.02
C GLY A 116 13.73 5.07 0.06
N ALA A 117 13.95 3.83 -0.40
CA ALA A 117 15.28 3.22 -0.41
C ALA A 117 16.29 4.03 -1.25
N ALA A 118 15.89 4.50 -2.45
CA ALA A 118 16.75 5.31 -3.31
C ALA A 118 17.17 6.60 -2.62
N LEU A 119 16.24 7.32 -1.99
CA LEU A 119 16.50 8.59 -1.33
C LEU A 119 17.40 8.44 -0.11
N VAL A 120 17.14 7.43 0.76
CA VAL A 120 18.00 7.22 1.93
C VAL A 120 19.37 6.71 1.53
N HIS A 121 19.47 5.88 0.48
CA HIS A 121 20.76 5.46 -0.05
C HIS A 121 21.54 6.63 -0.63
N TRP A 122 20.89 7.53 -1.36
CA TRP A 122 21.52 8.75 -1.88
C TRP A 122 22.00 9.67 -0.74
N ARG A 123 21.24 9.76 0.36
CA ARG A 123 21.55 10.64 1.50
C ARG A 123 22.66 10.10 2.40
N TYR A 124 22.66 8.79 2.69
CA TYR A 124 23.56 8.18 3.68
C TYR A 124 24.67 7.32 3.05
N GLY A 125 24.53 6.96 1.76
CA GLY A 125 25.46 6.06 1.08
C GLY A 125 25.38 4.63 1.56
N SER A 126 26.42 3.85 1.23
CA SER A 126 26.64 2.48 1.71
C SER A 126 27.82 2.44 2.66
N ILE A 127 27.67 1.79 3.80
CA ILE A 127 28.77 1.59 4.76
C ILE A 127 29.51 0.33 4.40
N ASP A 128 30.79 0.47 4.04
CA ASP A 128 31.69 -0.67 3.88
C ASP A 128 32.54 -0.83 5.15
N VAL A 129 32.24 -1.89 5.91
CA VAL A 129 32.94 -2.24 7.14
C VAL A 129 34.41 -2.60 6.87
N ALA A 130 34.72 -3.13 5.66
CA ALA A 130 36.05 -3.54 5.30
C ALA A 130 36.99 -2.36 5.05
N THR A 131 36.45 -1.25 4.50
CA THR A 131 37.25 -0.05 4.16
C THR A 131 37.17 1.03 5.23
N ALA A 132 36.43 0.82 6.33
CA ALA A 132 36.35 1.81 7.41
C ALA A 132 37.74 2.23 7.90
N PRO A 133 38.01 3.53 8.11
CA PRO A 133 39.34 4.05 8.48
C PRO A 133 39.61 3.82 9.97
N ILE A 134 39.83 2.57 10.34
CA ILE A 134 40.19 2.13 11.71
C ILE A 134 41.58 1.55 11.74
N SER A 135 42.34 1.94 12.77
CA SER A 135 43.71 1.46 13.03
C SER A 135 43.86 0.99 14.48
N PRO A 136 44.97 0.33 14.85
CA PRO A 136 45.21 -0.03 16.25
C PRO A 136 45.19 1.14 17.24
N GLU A 137 45.50 2.36 16.76
CA GLU A 137 45.50 3.62 17.53
C GLU A 137 44.12 4.25 17.56
N HIS A 138 43.33 4.13 16.45
CA HIS A 138 41.99 4.65 16.29
C HIS A 138 41.01 3.49 16.04
N ARG A 139 40.60 2.81 17.11
CA ARG A 139 39.87 1.55 17.07
C ARG A 139 38.38 1.69 16.81
N VAL A 140 37.85 2.91 16.74
CA VAL A 140 36.41 3.18 16.61
C VAL A 140 36.18 4.23 15.53
N HIS A 141 35.30 3.93 14.59
CA HIS A 141 34.81 4.88 13.59
C HIS A 141 33.29 4.97 13.67
N TYR A 142 32.78 6.19 13.86
CA TYR A 142 31.33 6.44 13.90
C TYR A 142 30.75 6.45 12.50
N VAL A 143 29.62 5.81 12.33
CA VAL A 143 28.90 5.69 11.05
C VAL A 143 27.42 6.01 11.23
N ILE A 144 26.81 6.57 10.19
CA ILE A 144 25.37 6.79 10.11
C ILE A 144 24.84 5.87 9.02
N GLU A 145 23.94 5.00 9.39
CA GLU A 145 23.35 4.00 8.48
C GLU A 145 21.98 4.43 8.00
N ALA A 146 21.69 4.13 6.72
CA ALA A 146 20.38 4.37 6.15
C ALA A 146 19.30 3.55 6.88
N PRO A 147 18.15 4.16 7.22
CA PRO A 147 17.04 3.43 7.82
C PRO A 147 16.51 2.38 6.85
N PRO A 148 16.16 1.17 7.32
CA PRO A 148 15.62 0.13 6.48
C PRO A 148 14.15 0.38 6.14
N VAL A 149 13.77 0.06 4.92
CA VAL A 149 12.38 0.11 4.44
C VAL A 149 11.57 -1.08 4.94
N PHE A 150 12.22 -2.23 5.10
CA PHE A 150 11.59 -3.50 5.44
C PHE A 150 12.06 -4.00 6.83
N PHE A 151 11.24 -4.81 7.48
CA PHE A 151 11.58 -5.45 8.76
C PHE A 151 12.72 -6.47 8.66
N GLY A 152 13.17 -6.79 7.47
CA GLY A 152 14.26 -7.73 7.22
C GLY A 152 14.48 -7.96 5.73
N HIS A 153 15.44 -8.83 5.42
CA HIS A 153 15.90 -9.06 4.04
C HIS A 153 15.31 -10.35 3.43
N SER A 154 14.49 -11.11 4.18
CA SER A 154 13.89 -12.32 3.61
C SER A 154 12.81 -11.97 2.59
N PRO A 155 12.69 -12.71 1.47
CA PRO A 155 11.66 -12.49 0.46
C PRO A 155 10.24 -12.48 1.04
N LEU A 156 10.00 -13.29 2.08
CA LEU A 156 8.70 -13.35 2.74
C LEU A 156 8.37 -12.04 3.47
N LEU A 157 9.29 -11.48 4.24
CA LEU A 157 9.07 -10.21 4.95
C LEU A 157 8.88 -9.04 3.98
N ILE A 158 9.61 -9.03 2.89
CA ILE A 158 9.43 -8.03 1.82
C ILE A 158 8.04 -8.17 1.20
N ALA A 159 7.64 -9.38 0.83
CA ALA A 159 6.32 -9.64 0.25
C ALA A 159 5.19 -9.28 1.22
N LEU A 160 5.31 -9.62 2.51
CA LEU A 160 4.32 -9.25 3.52
C LEU A 160 4.21 -7.73 3.66
N THR A 161 5.33 -7.01 3.68
CA THR A 161 5.31 -5.54 3.77
C THR A 161 4.60 -4.90 2.57
N ILE A 162 4.78 -5.44 1.35
CA ILE A 162 4.15 -4.94 0.13
C ILE A 162 2.67 -5.31 0.06
N LEU A 163 2.30 -6.51 0.49
CA LEU A 163 0.92 -7.01 0.37
C LEU A 163 0.02 -6.58 1.53
N PHE A 164 0.59 -6.23 2.68
CA PHE A 164 -0.18 -5.86 3.87
C PHE A 164 -1.11 -4.66 3.64
N PRO A 165 -0.68 -3.54 3.02
CA PRO A 165 -1.59 -2.44 2.67
C PRO A 165 -2.70 -2.85 1.70
N ALA A 166 -2.41 -3.76 0.75
CA ALA A 166 -3.43 -4.28 -0.16
C ALA A 166 -4.50 -5.10 0.58
N ALA A 167 -4.08 -5.91 1.56
CA ALA A 167 -5.00 -6.66 2.42
C ALA A 167 -5.87 -5.73 3.27
N ILE A 168 -5.29 -4.67 3.85
CA ILE A 168 -6.03 -3.65 4.60
C ILE A 168 -7.05 -2.94 3.70
N ALA A 169 -6.66 -2.52 2.50
CA ALA A 169 -7.55 -1.86 1.55
C ALA A 169 -8.75 -2.77 1.16
N ALA A 170 -8.47 -4.03 0.86
CA ALA A 170 -9.51 -5.01 0.53
C ALA A 170 -10.43 -5.28 1.72
N LEU A 171 -9.88 -5.42 2.92
CA LEU A 171 -10.66 -5.62 4.16
C LEU A 171 -11.60 -4.43 4.41
N VAL A 172 -11.09 -3.21 4.36
CA VAL A 172 -11.91 -2.00 4.58
C VAL A 172 -13.02 -1.91 3.53
N TYR A 173 -12.69 -2.16 2.26
CA TYR A 173 -13.70 -2.17 1.19
C TYR A 173 -14.77 -3.24 1.44
N ALA A 174 -14.37 -4.45 1.83
CA ALA A 174 -15.29 -5.54 2.14
C ALA A 174 -16.20 -5.21 3.35
N LEU A 175 -15.65 -4.63 4.41
CA LEU A 175 -16.44 -4.21 5.57
C LEU A 175 -17.49 -3.17 5.21
N ILE A 176 -17.15 -2.19 4.36
CA ILE A 176 -18.12 -1.21 3.87
C ILE A 176 -19.18 -1.89 3.00
N ALA A 177 -18.78 -2.82 2.13
CA ALA A 177 -19.72 -3.56 1.28
C ALA A 177 -20.72 -4.38 2.12
N LEU A 178 -20.25 -5.07 3.15
CA LEU A 178 -21.10 -5.85 4.07
C LEU A 178 -22.05 -4.99 4.90
N SER A 179 -21.72 -3.71 5.08
CA SER A 179 -22.60 -2.76 5.82
C SER A 179 -23.79 -2.28 5.00
N ILE A 180 -23.86 -2.61 3.70
CA ILE A 180 -24.97 -2.19 2.83
C ILE A 180 -25.86 -3.40 2.54
N PRO A 181 -27.15 -3.37 2.96
CA PRO A 181 -28.09 -4.47 2.80
C PRO A 181 -28.70 -4.58 1.39
N ARG A 182 -28.04 -4.02 0.36
CA ARG A 182 -28.54 -4.01 -1.03
C ARG A 182 -27.65 -4.86 -1.92
N ASP A 183 -28.25 -5.74 -2.71
CA ASP A 183 -27.56 -6.66 -3.62
C ASP A 183 -26.74 -5.94 -4.71
N ASP A 184 -27.17 -4.74 -5.11
CA ASP A 184 -26.48 -3.89 -6.09
C ASP A 184 -25.33 -3.05 -5.50
N LEU A 185 -24.98 -3.23 -4.22
CA LEU A 185 -24.01 -2.43 -3.46
C LEU A 185 -24.30 -0.92 -3.50
N GLY A 186 -25.53 -0.50 -3.80
CA GLY A 186 -25.91 0.87 -4.03
C GLY A 186 -25.22 1.49 -5.25
N ALA A 187 -24.92 0.70 -6.27
CA ALA A 187 -24.36 1.16 -7.53
C ALA A 187 -25.31 2.10 -8.27
N TRP A 188 -24.78 2.91 -9.16
CA TRP A 188 -25.56 3.79 -10.02
C TRP A 188 -25.17 3.57 -11.49
N PRO A 189 -26.08 3.39 -12.43
CA PRO A 189 -27.54 3.31 -12.26
C PRO A 189 -27.98 2.04 -11.51
N PRO A 190 -29.14 2.07 -10.82
CA PRO A 190 -29.71 0.89 -10.19
C PRO A 190 -29.92 -0.21 -11.23
N VAL A 191 -29.67 -1.46 -10.86
CA VAL A 191 -30.05 -2.61 -11.69
C VAL A 191 -31.57 -2.73 -11.54
N GLU A 192 -32.34 -2.32 -12.54
CA GLU A 192 -33.76 -2.64 -12.63
C GLU A 192 -33.86 -4.15 -12.85
N ILE A 193 -34.34 -4.86 -11.84
CA ILE A 193 -34.65 -6.26 -12.00
C ILE A 193 -35.89 -6.30 -12.92
N GLU A 194 -35.73 -6.92 -14.09
CA GLU A 194 -36.82 -7.13 -15.09
C GLU A 194 -37.95 -8.04 -14.55
N LEU A 195 -38.28 -7.96 -13.25
CA LEU A 195 -39.39 -8.64 -12.65
C LEU A 195 -40.74 -8.14 -13.15
N ASP A 196 -40.84 -6.86 -13.54
CA ASP A 196 -42.08 -6.28 -14.05
C ASP A 196 -42.47 -6.87 -15.42
N ASP A 197 -41.49 -7.15 -16.27
CA ASP A 197 -41.75 -7.75 -17.59
C ASP A 197 -42.13 -9.24 -17.51
N GLU A 198 -41.57 -9.99 -16.57
CA GLU A 198 -41.99 -11.40 -16.34
C GLU A 198 -43.37 -11.48 -15.71
N ILE A 199 -43.70 -10.63 -14.75
CA ILE A 199 -45.03 -10.56 -14.13
C ILE A 199 -46.06 -10.08 -15.17
N ALA A 200 -45.75 -9.12 -16.01
CA ALA A 200 -46.62 -8.67 -17.10
C ALA A 200 -46.84 -9.77 -18.13
N ARG A 201 -45.84 -10.55 -18.48
CA ARG A 201 -45.95 -11.70 -19.39
C ARG A 201 -46.72 -12.87 -18.74
N ALA A 202 -46.51 -13.13 -17.45
CA ALA A 202 -47.26 -14.18 -16.72
C ALA A 202 -48.74 -13.79 -16.52
N GLY A 203 -49.03 -12.50 -16.32
CA GLY A 203 -50.40 -12.01 -16.19
C GLY A 203 -51.24 -12.04 -17.50
N THR A 204 -50.54 -12.09 -18.67
CA THR A 204 -51.23 -12.14 -19.98
C THR A 204 -51.60 -13.57 -20.45
N VAL A 205 -51.18 -14.59 -19.72
CA VAL A 205 -51.36 -16.03 -20.06
C VAL A 205 -52.55 -16.66 -19.29
N LEU A 206 -53.37 -15.90 -18.59
CA LEU A 206 -54.61 -16.45 -18.05
C LEU A 206 -55.64 -16.58 -19.17
N PRO A 207 -56.06 -17.80 -19.56
CA PRO A 207 -57.11 -17.97 -20.57
C PRO A 207 -58.43 -17.50 -19.98
N SER A 208 -59.11 -16.63 -20.73
CA SER A 208 -60.52 -16.31 -20.48
C SER A 208 -61.38 -17.49 -20.92
N ASP A 209 -61.49 -18.48 -20.05
CA ASP A 209 -62.53 -19.48 -20.19
C ASP A 209 -63.82 -18.98 -19.51
N GLN A 210 -64.72 -18.50 -20.32
CA GLN A 210 -66.15 -18.78 -20.21
C GLN A 210 -66.87 -18.59 -21.55
#